data_6208af5b17869b79b9c929812c2da331
#
_entry.id   6208af5b17869b79b9c929812c2da331
#
_cell.length_a   1.000
_cell.length_b   1.000
_cell.length_c   1.000
_cell.angle_alpha   90.00
_cell.angle_beta   90.00
_cell.angle_gamma   90.00
#
_symmetry.space_group_name_H-M   'P 1'
#
loop_
_entity.id
_entity.type
_entity.pdbx_description
1 polymer ?
#
loop_
_entity_poly.entity_id
_entity_poly.type
_entity_poly.pdbx_seq_one_letter_code
_entity_poly.pdbx_strand_id
1 'polypeptide(L)'
;LVRVDIALAEAGLARSRNQAAALVEANRVSINGRPARKSSQDVPEGAKLEVIDAIDYVSRAGHKLAMALDEFEALSIKGKQALDVGASTGGFTDVLLRRGASHVIAIDVGHDQIVPELLENPRVTSIEGFNARELSDKTLSTALGKAAPTIDLVVADLSFISLTLVLDGMFAVAPNADFVLLVKPQFEAGKHSLNAHGIVVDHRAKAQAIEQVALHAEKLGLKIVDLVKSKLPGTHGNIEYVLWMSSMQGEYLSQWSERVATLTKEAR
;
A
#
# COMPACT_ATOMS: atom_id res chain seq x y z
N LEU A 1 8.41 -30.53 19.82
CA LEU A 1 8.73 -29.58 18.74
C LEU A 1 7.49 -28.71 18.47
N VAL A 2 7.65 -27.40 18.48
CA VAL A 2 6.58 -26.43 18.24
C VAL A 2 6.82 -25.82 16.86
N ARG A 3 5.77 -25.58 16.08
CA ARG A 3 5.89 -24.93 14.77
C ARG A 3 6.30 -23.48 14.93
N VAL A 4 7.07 -22.95 13.97
CA VAL A 4 7.60 -21.58 14.03
C VAL A 4 6.51 -20.51 14.10
N ASP A 5 5.36 -20.72 13.40
CA ASP A 5 4.22 -19.81 13.46
C ASP A 5 3.57 -19.75 14.86
N ILE A 6 3.55 -20.86 15.57
CA ILE A 6 3.06 -20.94 16.95
C ILE A 6 4.09 -20.33 17.92
N ALA A 7 5.36 -20.75 17.80
CA ALA A 7 6.43 -20.31 18.68
C ALA A 7 6.65 -18.79 18.63
N LEU A 8 6.55 -18.17 17.45
CA LEU A 8 6.63 -16.71 17.30
C LEU A 8 5.48 -15.99 18.00
N ALA A 9 4.25 -16.51 17.91
CA ALA A 9 3.10 -15.93 18.58
C ALA A 9 3.19 -16.08 20.10
N GLU A 10 3.59 -17.25 20.61
CA GLU A 10 3.79 -17.53 22.04
C GLU A 10 4.94 -16.70 22.64
N ALA A 11 6.00 -16.45 21.87
CA ALA A 11 7.12 -15.60 22.27
C ALA A 11 6.81 -14.09 22.19
N GLY A 12 5.61 -13.68 21.76
CA GLY A 12 5.27 -12.26 21.55
C GLY A 12 6.01 -11.59 20.40
N LEU A 13 6.69 -12.38 19.55
CA LEU A 13 7.40 -11.91 18.36
C LEU A 13 6.49 -11.72 17.15
N ALA A 14 5.25 -12.18 17.25
CA ALA A 14 4.16 -11.92 16.29
C ALA A 14 2.84 -11.84 17.07
N ARG A 15 1.90 -10.97 16.64
CA ARG A 15 0.58 -10.79 17.27
C ARG A 15 -0.37 -11.96 17.05
N SER A 16 -0.12 -12.74 15.99
CA SER A 16 -0.92 -13.90 15.62
C SER A 16 -0.13 -14.89 14.79
N ARG A 17 -0.63 -16.14 14.70
CA ARG A 17 -0.05 -17.17 13.82
C ARG A 17 -0.05 -16.78 12.36
N ASN A 18 -1.07 -16.05 11.89
CA ASN A 18 -1.14 -15.59 10.52
C ASN A 18 -0.04 -14.56 10.23
N GLN A 19 0.20 -13.65 11.16
CA GLN A 19 1.31 -12.70 11.06
C GLN A 19 2.66 -13.42 11.11
N ALA A 20 2.84 -14.37 12.03
CA ALA A 20 4.05 -15.19 12.10
C ALA A 20 4.34 -15.90 10.77
N ALA A 21 3.32 -16.48 10.13
CA ALA A 21 3.45 -17.10 8.82
C ALA A 21 3.90 -16.09 7.74
N ALA A 22 3.31 -14.89 7.74
CA ALA A 22 3.70 -13.82 6.81
C ALA A 22 5.15 -13.35 7.02
N LEU A 23 5.62 -13.27 8.27
CA LEU A 23 7.01 -12.94 8.58
C LEU A 23 7.99 -14.00 8.05
N VAL A 24 7.63 -15.27 8.16
CA VAL A 24 8.44 -16.38 7.61
C VAL A 24 8.47 -16.34 6.07
N GLU A 25 7.32 -16.13 5.43
CA GLU A 25 7.23 -15.97 3.96
C GLU A 25 8.04 -14.78 3.44
N ALA A 26 8.13 -13.71 4.24
CA ALA A 26 8.94 -12.53 3.94
C ALA A 26 10.44 -12.73 4.24
N ASN A 27 10.89 -13.96 4.61
CA ASN A 27 12.26 -14.26 5.04
C ASN A 27 12.77 -13.39 6.21
N ARG A 28 11.88 -12.97 7.10
CA ARG A 28 12.17 -12.07 8.23
C ARG A 28 12.34 -12.82 9.56
N VAL A 29 12.29 -14.13 9.55
CA VAL A 29 12.43 -14.96 10.75
C VAL A 29 13.70 -15.79 10.67
N SER A 30 14.50 -15.78 11.73
CA SER A 30 15.60 -16.72 11.90
C SER A 30 15.38 -17.64 13.11
N ILE A 31 15.85 -18.87 12.98
CA ILE A 31 15.95 -19.86 14.05
C ILE A 31 17.44 -20.15 14.25
N ASN A 32 17.99 -19.78 15.41
CA ASN A 32 19.43 -19.90 15.69
C ASN A 32 20.30 -19.25 14.59
N GLY A 33 19.90 -18.05 14.12
CA GLY A 33 20.62 -17.30 13.08
C GLY A 33 20.45 -17.84 11.65
N ARG A 34 19.65 -18.89 11.40
CA ARG A 34 19.34 -19.43 10.07
C ARG A 34 17.91 -19.05 9.66
N PRO A 35 17.68 -18.57 8.43
CA PRO A 35 16.33 -18.21 7.97
C PRO A 35 15.35 -19.38 8.10
N ALA A 36 14.18 -19.11 8.67
CA ALA A 36 13.08 -20.05 8.65
C ALA A 36 12.50 -20.13 7.22
N ARG A 37 12.26 -21.37 6.72
CA ARG A 37 11.85 -21.59 5.33
C ARG A 37 10.33 -21.76 5.16
N LYS A 38 9.64 -22.19 6.21
CA LYS A 38 8.19 -22.48 6.19
C LYS A 38 7.60 -22.15 7.53
N SER A 39 6.39 -21.61 7.57
CA SER A 39 5.65 -21.32 8.81
C SER A 39 5.36 -22.56 9.64
N SER A 40 5.30 -23.74 8.99
CA SER A 40 5.13 -25.04 9.65
C SER A 40 6.45 -25.72 10.06
N GLN A 41 7.60 -25.06 9.88
CA GLN A 41 8.89 -25.61 10.28
C GLN A 41 8.94 -25.78 11.80
N ASP A 42 9.51 -26.91 12.25
CA ASP A 42 9.70 -27.18 13.69
C ASP A 42 10.83 -26.32 14.28
N VAL A 43 10.57 -25.81 15.46
CA VAL A 43 11.52 -25.06 16.29
C VAL A 43 12.10 -26.01 17.33
N PRO A 44 13.42 -26.22 17.36
CA PRO A 44 14.05 -27.00 18.42
C PRO A 44 13.81 -26.37 19.80
N GLU A 45 13.74 -27.17 20.83
CA GLU A 45 13.63 -26.69 22.19
C GLU A 45 14.85 -25.83 22.56
N GLY A 46 14.60 -24.67 23.17
CA GLY A 46 15.66 -23.69 23.50
C GLY A 46 16.25 -22.93 22.31
N ALA A 47 15.69 -23.09 21.10
CA ALA A 47 16.18 -22.33 19.94
C ALA A 47 15.87 -20.83 20.08
N LYS A 48 16.84 -20.00 19.69
CA LYS A 48 16.67 -18.55 19.62
C LYS A 48 15.87 -18.19 18.37
N LEU A 49 14.69 -17.59 18.56
CA LEU A 49 13.89 -17.01 17.51
C LEU A 49 14.21 -15.53 17.38
N GLU A 50 14.43 -15.06 16.17
CA GLU A 50 14.67 -13.64 15.90
C GLU A 50 13.81 -13.23 14.71
N VAL A 51 13.20 -12.04 14.81
CA VAL A 51 12.54 -11.36 13.70
C VAL A 51 13.44 -10.23 13.25
N ILE A 52 13.89 -10.29 12.00
CA ILE A 52 14.77 -9.30 11.39
C ILE A 52 13.90 -8.13 10.94
N ASP A 53 14.29 -6.91 11.32
CA ASP A 53 13.58 -5.65 11.02
C ASP A 53 12.11 -5.65 11.49
N ALA A 54 11.94 -5.55 12.80
CA ALA A 54 10.63 -5.50 13.42
C ALA A 54 10.07 -4.08 13.50
N ILE A 55 9.94 -3.38 12.37
CA ILE A 55 8.86 -2.42 12.27
C ILE A 55 7.62 -3.22 11.88
N ASP A 56 6.85 -3.56 12.87
CA ASP A 56 5.63 -4.35 12.69
C ASP A 56 4.48 -3.40 12.35
N TYR A 57 4.27 -3.17 11.06
CA TYR A 57 3.08 -2.47 10.60
C TYR A 57 1.85 -3.36 10.77
N VAL A 58 0.68 -2.75 10.93
CA VAL A 58 -0.58 -3.49 11.18
C VAL A 58 -0.96 -4.45 10.05
N SER A 59 -0.38 -4.30 8.86
CA SER A 59 -0.56 -5.22 7.74
C SER A 59 0.64 -5.25 6.78
N ARG A 60 0.64 -6.26 5.88
CA ARG A 60 1.63 -6.35 4.78
C ARG A 60 1.63 -5.14 3.85
N ALA A 61 0.45 -4.50 3.67
CA ALA A 61 0.32 -3.30 2.86
C ALA A 61 1.21 -2.17 3.40
N GLY A 62 1.29 -1.99 4.72
CA GLY A 62 2.16 -1.00 5.35
C GLY A 62 3.62 -1.14 4.94
N HIS A 63 4.14 -2.36 4.85
CA HIS A 63 5.51 -2.57 4.39
C HIS A 63 5.74 -2.11 2.95
N LYS A 64 4.74 -2.25 2.06
CA LYS A 64 4.85 -1.79 0.66
C LYS A 64 5.00 -0.28 0.60
N LEU A 65 4.13 0.44 1.33
CA LEU A 65 4.20 1.90 1.40
C LEU A 65 5.51 2.36 2.05
N ALA A 66 5.89 1.75 3.18
CA ALA A 66 7.10 2.13 3.90
C ALA A 66 8.36 2.02 3.02
N MET A 67 8.50 0.89 2.30
CA MET A 67 9.62 0.68 1.38
C MET A 67 9.62 1.68 0.22
N ALA A 68 8.45 2.03 -0.31
CA ALA A 68 8.35 3.04 -1.36
C ALA A 68 8.72 4.43 -0.85
N LEU A 69 8.27 4.80 0.35
CA LEU A 69 8.61 6.08 0.97
C LEU A 69 10.11 6.18 1.34
N ASP A 70 10.80 5.05 1.56
CA ASP A 70 12.25 5.04 1.75
C ASP A 70 13.01 5.34 0.44
N GLU A 71 12.44 4.97 -0.72
CA GLU A 71 12.98 5.31 -2.04
C GLU A 71 12.60 6.75 -2.46
N PHE A 72 11.44 7.25 -2.02
CA PHE A 72 10.93 8.60 -2.34
C PHE A 72 11.50 9.66 -1.38
N GLU A 73 12.82 9.81 -1.33
CA GLU A 73 13.54 10.64 -0.36
C GLU A 73 13.04 12.10 -0.30
N ALA A 74 12.55 12.63 -1.43
CA ALA A 74 12.04 14.00 -1.50
C ALA A 74 10.62 14.17 -0.93
N LEU A 75 9.90 13.07 -0.63
CA LEU A 75 8.54 13.11 -0.10
C LEU A 75 8.52 13.14 1.43
N SER A 76 8.31 14.32 1.98
CA SER A 76 8.11 14.45 3.44
C SER A 76 6.67 14.17 3.83
N ILE A 77 6.47 13.31 4.82
CA ILE A 77 5.16 12.98 5.41
C ILE A 77 4.88 13.80 6.66
N LYS A 78 5.95 14.25 7.33
CA LYS A 78 5.85 14.96 8.61
C LYS A 78 4.95 16.20 8.52
N GLY A 79 3.94 16.26 9.37
CA GLY A 79 3.01 17.38 9.47
C GLY A 79 1.89 17.38 8.42
N LYS A 80 1.93 16.52 7.41
CA LYS A 80 0.91 16.45 6.36
C LYS A 80 -0.40 15.90 6.90
N GLN A 81 -1.52 16.43 6.37
CA GLN A 81 -2.83 15.83 6.47
C GLN A 81 -3.02 14.87 5.31
N ALA A 82 -3.30 13.61 5.59
CA ALA A 82 -3.38 12.56 4.58
C ALA A 82 -4.78 11.99 4.43
N LEU A 83 -5.10 11.53 3.23
CA LEU A 83 -6.26 10.70 2.90
C LEU A 83 -5.75 9.31 2.50
N ASP A 84 -6.18 8.27 3.22
CA ASP A 84 -5.89 6.87 2.92
C ASP A 84 -7.14 6.24 2.30
N VAL A 85 -7.07 5.91 1.00
CA VAL A 85 -8.19 5.40 0.21
C VAL A 85 -8.04 3.89 0.03
N GLY A 86 -8.97 3.13 0.65
CA GLY A 86 -8.86 1.67 0.77
C GLY A 86 -8.03 1.26 1.98
N ALA A 87 -8.31 1.88 3.13
CA ALA A 87 -7.51 1.72 4.34
C ALA A 87 -7.48 0.28 4.87
N SER A 88 -8.55 -0.51 4.65
CA SER A 88 -8.68 -1.89 5.13
C SER A 88 -8.30 -2.01 6.62
N THR A 89 -7.28 -2.80 6.98
CA THR A 89 -6.81 -2.94 8.37
C THR A 89 -6.01 -1.74 8.88
N GLY A 90 -5.72 -0.76 8.03
CA GLY A 90 -4.99 0.46 8.38
C GLY A 90 -3.48 0.40 8.13
N GLY A 91 -3.03 -0.47 7.21
CA GLY A 91 -1.60 -0.62 6.95
C GLY A 91 -0.91 0.66 6.47
N PHE A 92 -1.51 1.38 5.53
CA PHE A 92 -0.99 2.65 5.06
C PHE A 92 -1.13 3.74 6.11
N THR A 93 -2.28 3.82 6.79
CA THR A 93 -2.53 4.73 7.90
C THR A 93 -1.44 4.61 8.99
N ASP A 94 -1.07 3.40 9.41
CA ASP A 94 -0.02 3.15 10.42
C ASP A 94 1.34 3.71 9.95
N VAL A 95 1.71 3.48 8.70
CA VAL A 95 2.96 4.03 8.13
C VAL A 95 2.95 5.56 8.16
N LEU A 96 1.87 6.18 7.71
CA LEU A 96 1.75 7.64 7.68
C LEU A 96 1.87 8.26 9.07
N LEU A 97 1.21 7.67 10.08
CA LEU A 97 1.29 8.13 11.47
C LEU A 97 2.71 8.01 12.03
N ARG A 98 3.40 6.90 11.78
CA ARG A 98 4.80 6.68 12.20
C ARG A 98 5.78 7.60 11.50
N ARG A 99 5.48 7.99 10.24
CA ARG A 99 6.24 8.99 9.48
C ARG A 99 5.88 10.44 9.85
N GLY A 100 5.00 10.63 10.84
CA GLY A 100 4.69 11.94 11.42
C GLY A 100 3.58 12.71 10.72
N ALA A 101 2.67 12.06 9.99
CA ALA A 101 1.44 12.70 9.52
C ALA A 101 0.71 13.35 10.69
N SER A 102 0.20 14.57 10.47
CA SER A 102 -0.56 15.30 11.50
C SER A 102 -1.92 14.67 11.74
N HIS A 103 -2.56 14.20 10.68
CA HIS A 103 -3.85 13.51 10.72
C HIS A 103 -4.00 12.62 9.48
N VAL A 104 -4.73 11.51 9.62
CA VAL A 104 -5.08 10.60 8.52
C VAL A 104 -6.60 10.42 8.51
N ILE A 105 -7.22 10.74 7.39
CA ILE A 105 -8.60 10.37 7.09
C ILE A 105 -8.52 9.05 6.33
N ALA A 106 -9.00 7.97 6.93
CA ALA A 106 -8.97 6.62 6.37
C ALA A 106 -10.36 6.24 5.88
N ILE A 107 -10.54 6.01 4.59
CA ILE A 107 -11.82 5.62 4.00
C ILE A 107 -11.75 4.21 3.42
N ASP A 108 -12.77 3.41 3.67
CA ASP A 108 -12.90 2.06 3.10
C ASP A 108 -14.37 1.71 2.87
N VAL A 109 -14.65 0.88 1.86
CA VAL A 109 -15.98 0.35 1.59
C VAL A 109 -16.38 -0.76 2.57
N GLY A 110 -15.41 -1.41 3.21
CA GLY A 110 -15.60 -2.43 4.22
C GLY A 110 -16.00 -1.85 5.57
N HIS A 111 -16.31 -2.75 6.50
CA HIS A 111 -16.67 -2.42 7.88
C HIS A 111 -15.86 -3.27 8.84
N ASP A 112 -15.60 -2.73 10.03
CA ASP A 112 -14.92 -3.44 11.15
C ASP A 112 -13.55 -4.02 10.76
N GLN A 113 -12.80 -3.33 9.87
CA GLN A 113 -11.52 -3.82 9.40
C GLN A 113 -10.33 -3.15 10.08
N ILE A 114 -10.39 -1.84 10.32
CA ILE A 114 -9.30 -1.09 10.94
C ILE A 114 -9.02 -1.63 12.35
N VAL A 115 -7.73 -1.84 12.65
CA VAL A 115 -7.33 -2.33 13.97
C VAL A 115 -7.67 -1.34 15.09
N PRO A 116 -8.05 -1.83 16.30
CA PRO A 116 -8.48 -0.96 17.41
C PRO A 116 -7.48 0.14 17.76
N GLU A 117 -6.19 -0.15 17.71
CA GLU A 117 -5.13 0.82 18.05
C GLU A 117 -5.11 2.05 17.13
N LEU A 118 -5.55 1.89 15.89
CA LEU A 118 -5.69 3.01 14.95
C LEU A 118 -7.02 3.73 15.12
N LEU A 119 -8.11 3.02 15.44
CA LEU A 119 -9.41 3.65 15.73
C LEU A 119 -9.36 4.53 16.97
N GLU A 120 -8.59 4.14 17.97
CA GLU A 120 -8.39 4.90 19.22
C GLU A 120 -7.40 6.06 19.07
N ASN A 121 -6.67 6.15 17.96
CA ASN A 121 -5.67 7.18 17.75
C ASN A 121 -6.33 8.53 17.39
N PRO A 122 -6.14 9.61 18.18
CA PRO A 122 -6.77 10.91 17.92
C PRO A 122 -6.35 11.56 16.59
N ARG A 123 -5.29 11.06 15.95
CA ARG A 123 -4.84 11.51 14.62
C ARG A 123 -5.46 10.69 13.49
N VAL A 124 -6.44 9.83 13.76
CA VAL A 124 -7.14 9.04 12.74
C VAL A 124 -8.63 9.39 12.75
N THR A 125 -9.19 9.58 11.58
CA THR A 125 -10.63 9.57 11.34
C THR A 125 -10.94 8.43 10.39
N SER A 126 -11.56 7.37 10.89
CA SER A 126 -11.99 6.25 10.07
C SER A 126 -13.42 6.46 9.57
N ILE A 127 -13.63 6.27 8.27
CA ILE A 127 -14.93 6.33 7.60
C ILE A 127 -15.13 5.02 6.85
N GLU A 128 -15.92 4.13 7.42
CA GLU A 128 -16.27 2.85 6.85
C GLU A 128 -17.54 2.91 6.01
N GLY A 129 -17.72 1.91 5.11
CA GLY A 129 -18.84 1.89 4.17
C GLY A 129 -18.75 2.97 3.09
N PHE A 130 -17.60 3.61 2.92
CA PHE A 130 -17.40 4.69 1.95
C PHE A 130 -16.91 4.15 0.61
N ASN A 131 -17.74 4.30 -0.42
CA ASN A 131 -17.36 3.91 -1.77
C ASN A 131 -16.45 4.98 -2.40
N ALA A 132 -15.18 4.65 -2.64
CA ALA A 132 -14.21 5.56 -3.24
C ALA A 132 -14.62 6.12 -4.61
N ARG A 133 -15.53 5.46 -5.35
CA ARG A 133 -16.10 5.99 -6.60
C ARG A 133 -16.97 7.23 -6.40
N GLU A 134 -17.49 7.42 -5.20
CA GLU A 134 -18.37 8.51 -4.86
C GLU A 134 -17.63 9.67 -4.17
N LEU A 135 -16.28 9.56 -4.10
CA LEU A 135 -15.45 10.55 -3.43
C LEU A 135 -15.56 11.92 -4.11
N SER A 136 -15.96 12.91 -3.31
CA SER A 136 -16.07 14.31 -3.69
C SER A 136 -16.02 15.16 -2.41
N ASP A 137 -15.79 16.47 -2.52
CA ASP A 137 -15.85 17.38 -1.37
C ASP A 137 -17.17 17.26 -0.59
N LYS A 138 -18.29 17.11 -1.31
CA LYS A 138 -19.60 16.97 -0.71
C LYS A 138 -19.74 15.67 0.08
N THR A 139 -19.40 14.54 -0.51
CA THR A 139 -19.55 13.23 0.14
C THR A 139 -18.59 13.07 1.31
N LEU A 140 -17.33 13.52 1.14
CA LEU A 140 -16.33 13.51 2.21
C LEU A 140 -16.75 14.42 3.37
N SER A 141 -17.18 15.65 3.10
CA SER A 141 -17.66 16.59 4.14
C SER A 141 -18.89 16.04 4.87
N THR A 142 -19.81 15.39 4.14
CA THR A 142 -20.98 14.74 4.74
C THR A 142 -20.57 13.63 5.69
N ALA A 143 -19.64 12.75 5.28
CA ALA A 143 -19.16 11.66 6.09
C ALA A 143 -18.37 12.14 7.32
N LEU A 144 -17.65 13.25 7.19
CA LEU A 144 -16.92 13.88 8.31
C LEU A 144 -17.83 14.66 9.26
N GLY A 145 -19.07 15.00 8.86
CA GLY A 145 -19.96 15.89 9.62
C GLY A 145 -19.49 17.35 9.70
N LYS A 146 -18.51 17.72 8.88
CA LYS A 146 -17.91 19.07 8.78
C LYS A 146 -17.26 19.24 7.41
N ALA A 147 -16.88 20.47 7.05
CA ALA A 147 -16.12 20.72 5.82
C ALA A 147 -14.85 19.87 5.78
N ALA A 148 -14.58 19.27 4.62
CA ALA A 148 -13.36 18.53 4.41
C ALA A 148 -12.14 19.46 4.59
N PRO A 149 -11.12 19.04 5.34
CA PRO A 149 -9.92 19.84 5.50
C PRO A 149 -9.07 19.79 4.23
N THR A 150 -8.09 20.69 4.14
CA THR A 150 -7.07 20.60 3.09
C THR A 150 -6.28 19.30 3.25
N ILE A 151 -6.15 18.54 2.16
CA ILE A 151 -5.40 17.28 2.11
C ILE A 151 -4.09 17.54 1.37
N ASP A 152 -2.97 17.18 2.00
CA ASP A 152 -1.61 17.37 1.48
C ASP A 152 -1.03 16.12 0.82
N LEU A 153 -1.63 14.96 1.13
CA LEU A 153 -1.17 13.66 0.63
C LEU A 153 -2.37 12.72 0.46
N VAL A 154 -2.46 12.08 -0.68
CA VAL A 154 -3.38 10.97 -0.93
C VAL A 154 -2.58 9.69 -1.10
N VAL A 155 -2.92 8.66 -0.34
CA VAL A 155 -2.40 7.30 -0.56
C VAL A 155 -3.54 6.37 -0.91
N ALA A 156 -3.29 5.36 -1.76
CA ALA A 156 -4.33 4.38 -2.11
C ALA A 156 -3.77 2.98 -2.29
N ASP A 157 -4.43 2.02 -1.64
CA ASP A 157 -4.23 0.58 -1.81
C ASP A 157 -5.57 -0.12 -2.09
N LEU A 158 -6.07 0.02 -3.32
CA LEU A 158 -7.38 -0.48 -3.72
C LEU A 158 -7.29 -1.88 -4.33
N SER A 159 -8.32 -2.69 -4.12
CA SER A 159 -8.47 -4.02 -4.73
C SER A 159 -9.78 -4.13 -5.48
N PHE A 160 -9.77 -4.90 -6.59
CA PHE A 160 -10.93 -5.20 -7.42
C PHE A 160 -11.54 -3.99 -8.16
N ILE A 161 -10.80 -2.90 -8.26
CA ILE A 161 -11.18 -1.67 -8.96
C ILE A 161 -9.94 -1.06 -9.62
N SER A 162 -10.11 -0.46 -10.80
CA SER A 162 -9.06 0.34 -11.43
C SER A 162 -8.92 1.69 -10.72
N LEU A 163 -7.70 2.14 -10.52
CA LEU A 163 -7.40 3.48 -10.00
C LEU A 163 -8.01 4.59 -10.87
N THR A 164 -8.11 4.38 -12.18
CA THR A 164 -8.71 5.35 -13.10
C THR A 164 -10.18 5.66 -12.82
N LEU A 165 -10.89 4.78 -12.09
CA LEU A 165 -12.31 4.98 -11.73
C LEU A 165 -12.51 5.82 -10.46
N VAL A 166 -11.43 6.09 -9.72
CA VAL A 166 -11.48 6.79 -8.43
C VAL A 166 -10.56 8.01 -8.39
N LEU A 167 -9.63 8.11 -9.34
CA LEU A 167 -8.62 9.16 -9.36
C LEU A 167 -9.20 10.56 -9.53
N ASP A 168 -10.27 10.72 -10.33
CA ASP A 168 -10.98 11.99 -10.48
C ASP A 168 -11.52 12.49 -9.12
N GLY A 169 -12.14 11.60 -8.34
CA GLY A 169 -12.65 11.93 -7.01
C GLY A 169 -11.52 12.27 -6.02
N MET A 170 -10.44 11.51 -6.04
CA MET A 170 -9.26 11.80 -5.22
C MET A 170 -8.66 13.18 -5.57
N PHE A 171 -8.53 13.48 -6.87
CA PHE A 171 -8.03 14.78 -7.32
C PHE A 171 -8.97 15.93 -6.97
N ALA A 172 -10.28 15.73 -7.08
CA ALA A 172 -11.26 16.76 -6.75
C ALA A 172 -11.16 17.23 -5.27
N VAL A 173 -10.92 16.29 -4.33
CA VAL A 173 -10.79 16.61 -2.89
C VAL A 173 -9.39 17.06 -2.48
N ALA A 174 -8.38 16.82 -3.34
CA ALA A 174 -6.97 17.07 -3.01
C ALA A 174 -6.14 17.55 -4.21
N PRO A 175 -6.53 18.62 -4.92
CA PRO A 175 -5.91 19.00 -6.22
C PRO A 175 -4.44 19.43 -6.10
N ASN A 176 -3.99 19.83 -4.91
CA ASN A 176 -2.62 20.26 -4.65
C ASN A 176 -1.80 19.25 -3.84
N ALA A 177 -2.34 18.05 -3.61
CA ALA A 177 -1.67 17.02 -2.84
C ALA A 177 -0.61 16.26 -3.66
N ASP A 178 0.27 15.58 -2.95
CA ASP A 178 1.02 14.45 -3.48
C ASP A 178 0.13 13.21 -3.50
N PHE A 179 0.28 12.34 -4.52
CA PHE A 179 -0.45 11.10 -4.67
C PHE A 179 0.52 9.92 -4.67
N VAL A 180 0.38 8.99 -3.73
CA VAL A 180 1.18 7.76 -3.68
C VAL A 180 0.24 6.56 -3.82
N LEU A 181 0.20 6.00 -5.01
CA LEU A 181 -0.79 5.01 -5.42
C LEU A 181 -0.15 3.65 -5.65
N LEU A 182 -0.70 2.59 -5.06
CA LEU A 182 -0.31 1.22 -5.35
C LEU A 182 -1.00 0.73 -6.63
N VAL A 183 -0.28 0.76 -7.73
CA VAL A 183 -0.74 0.26 -9.03
C VAL A 183 -0.66 -1.26 -9.04
N LYS A 184 -1.80 -1.90 -9.23
CA LYS A 184 -1.95 -3.35 -9.27
C LYS A 184 -2.33 -3.79 -10.68
N PRO A 185 -1.38 -4.30 -11.49
CA PRO A 185 -1.64 -4.64 -12.89
C PRO A 185 -2.85 -5.56 -13.09
N GLN A 186 -3.11 -6.46 -12.13
CA GLN A 186 -4.25 -7.37 -12.20
C GLN A 186 -5.62 -6.67 -12.16
N PHE A 187 -5.70 -5.43 -11.71
CA PHE A 187 -6.95 -4.65 -11.69
C PHE A 187 -6.99 -3.55 -12.75
N GLU A 188 -5.86 -3.29 -13.42
CA GLU A 188 -5.72 -2.28 -14.47
C GLU A 188 -5.74 -2.88 -15.89
N ALA A 189 -5.03 -3.99 -16.11
CA ALA A 189 -4.73 -4.52 -17.45
C ALA A 189 -5.87 -5.33 -18.12
N GLY A 190 -7.05 -5.44 -17.48
CA GLY A 190 -8.18 -6.23 -18.00
C GLY A 190 -8.01 -7.75 -17.88
N LYS A 191 -9.13 -8.47 -17.92
CA LYS A 191 -9.18 -9.91 -17.62
C LYS A 191 -8.36 -10.79 -18.58
N HIS A 192 -8.19 -10.37 -19.84
CA HIS A 192 -7.43 -11.13 -20.84
C HIS A 192 -5.92 -11.15 -20.60
N SER A 193 -5.41 -10.26 -19.76
CA SER A 193 -3.99 -10.21 -19.38
C SER A 193 -3.64 -11.11 -18.19
N LEU A 194 -4.66 -11.76 -17.59
CA LEU A 194 -4.49 -12.62 -16.43
C LEU A 194 -4.31 -14.09 -16.85
N ASN A 195 -3.36 -14.77 -16.22
CA ASN A 195 -3.26 -16.22 -16.31
C ASN A 195 -4.35 -16.92 -15.46
N ALA A 196 -4.38 -18.27 -15.46
CA ALA A 196 -5.35 -19.06 -14.69
C ALA A 196 -5.31 -18.82 -13.17
N HIS A 197 -4.24 -18.22 -12.66
CA HIS A 197 -4.06 -17.88 -11.22
C HIS A 197 -4.34 -16.39 -10.93
N GLY A 198 -4.86 -15.64 -11.89
CA GLY A 198 -5.12 -14.19 -11.72
C GLY A 198 -3.85 -13.34 -11.69
N ILE A 199 -2.77 -13.80 -12.31
CA ILE A 199 -1.47 -13.11 -12.32
C ILE A 199 -1.21 -12.53 -13.71
N VAL A 200 -0.79 -11.25 -13.76
CA VAL A 200 -0.27 -10.60 -14.95
C VAL A 200 1.20 -10.96 -15.12
N VAL A 201 1.50 -11.87 -16.05
CA VAL A 201 2.87 -12.34 -16.31
C VAL A 201 3.58 -11.45 -17.32
N ASP A 202 2.87 -11.03 -18.37
CA ASP A 202 3.43 -10.23 -19.45
C ASP A 202 3.89 -8.85 -18.96
N HIS A 203 5.16 -8.54 -19.21
CA HIS A 203 5.76 -7.25 -18.84
C HIS A 203 5.13 -6.06 -19.57
N ARG A 204 4.66 -6.26 -20.83
CA ARG A 204 3.97 -5.21 -21.59
C ARG A 204 2.62 -4.87 -20.98
N ALA A 205 1.88 -5.89 -20.53
CA ALA A 205 0.62 -5.68 -19.83
C ALA A 205 0.82 -4.95 -18.48
N LYS A 206 1.92 -5.24 -17.77
CA LYS A 206 2.30 -4.49 -16.56
C LYS A 206 2.63 -3.03 -16.87
N ALA A 207 3.40 -2.79 -17.95
CA ALA A 207 3.72 -1.43 -18.38
C ALA A 207 2.45 -0.66 -18.76
N GLN A 208 1.58 -1.25 -19.56
CA GLN A 208 0.30 -0.65 -19.94
C GLN A 208 -0.58 -0.31 -18.73
N ALA A 209 -0.58 -1.13 -17.68
CA ALA A 209 -1.32 -0.86 -16.46
C ALA A 209 -0.82 0.42 -15.76
N ILE A 210 0.50 0.61 -15.66
CA ILE A 210 1.10 1.83 -15.09
C ILE A 210 0.80 3.03 -15.99
N GLU A 211 1.03 2.89 -17.30
CA GLU A 211 0.83 3.94 -18.29
C GLU A 211 -0.62 4.43 -18.33
N GLN A 212 -1.60 3.52 -18.22
CA GLN A 212 -3.01 3.86 -18.20
C GLN A 212 -3.36 4.73 -16.99
N VAL A 213 -2.87 4.40 -15.81
CA VAL A 213 -3.08 5.20 -14.58
C VAL A 213 -2.40 6.57 -14.73
N ALA A 214 -1.14 6.59 -15.20
CA ALA A 214 -0.39 7.82 -15.37
C ALA A 214 -1.02 8.74 -16.42
N LEU A 215 -1.45 8.22 -17.57
CA LEU A 215 -2.15 9.01 -18.61
C LEU A 215 -3.48 9.58 -18.11
N HIS A 216 -4.20 8.85 -17.26
CA HIS A 216 -5.41 9.37 -16.64
C HIS A 216 -5.08 10.51 -15.68
N ALA A 217 -4.05 10.35 -14.87
CA ALA A 217 -3.57 11.36 -13.93
C ALA A 217 -3.09 12.64 -14.65
N GLU A 218 -2.40 12.50 -15.78
CA GLU A 218 -1.94 13.66 -16.59
C GLU A 218 -3.11 14.53 -17.11
N LYS A 219 -4.26 13.93 -17.43
CA LYS A 219 -5.46 14.68 -17.81
C LYS A 219 -6.00 15.56 -16.70
N LEU A 220 -5.71 15.19 -15.44
CA LEU A 220 -6.05 15.96 -14.24
C LEU A 220 -4.96 16.98 -13.86
N GLY A 221 -3.83 16.98 -14.57
CA GLY A 221 -2.69 17.86 -14.30
C GLY A 221 -1.64 17.28 -13.37
N LEU A 222 -1.75 16.01 -12.98
CA LEU A 222 -0.73 15.33 -12.19
C LEU A 222 0.44 14.87 -13.08
N LYS A 223 1.65 14.91 -12.54
CA LYS A 223 2.88 14.44 -13.22
C LYS A 223 3.56 13.38 -12.36
N ILE A 224 4.30 12.49 -12.99
CA ILE A 224 5.06 11.46 -12.28
C ILE A 224 6.28 12.12 -11.62
N VAL A 225 6.43 11.91 -10.33
CA VAL A 225 7.62 12.33 -9.57
C VAL A 225 8.56 11.15 -9.40
N ASP A 226 8.02 9.97 -9.06
CA ASP A 226 8.81 8.74 -8.99
C ASP A 226 7.93 7.48 -9.15
N LEU A 227 8.58 6.36 -9.47
CA LEU A 227 7.95 5.06 -9.68
C LEU A 227 8.88 3.96 -9.22
N VAL A 228 8.42 3.12 -8.31
CA VAL A 228 9.17 1.97 -7.80
C VAL A 228 8.36 0.68 -7.89
N LYS A 229 9.07 -0.43 -8.07
CA LYS A 229 8.48 -1.76 -7.95
C LYS A 229 8.37 -2.15 -6.48
N SER A 230 7.21 -2.62 -6.05
CA SER A 230 7.05 -3.14 -4.70
C SER A 230 7.96 -4.35 -4.47
N LYS A 231 8.77 -4.31 -3.40
CA LYS A 231 9.63 -5.44 -3.00
C LYS A 231 8.81 -6.61 -2.44
N LEU A 232 7.55 -6.36 -2.06
CA LEU A 232 6.63 -7.40 -1.61
C LEU A 232 5.57 -7.64 -2.68
N PRO A 233 5.39 -8.89 -3.11
CA PRO A 233 4.35 -9.23 -4.07
C PRO A 233 2.96 -9.06 -3.44
N GLY A 234 1.95 -8.80 -4.29
CA GLY A 234 0.54 -8.85 -3.93
C GLY A 234 0.08 -10.27 -3.59
N THR A 235 -1.16 -10.38 -3.15
CA THR A 235 -1.84 -11.67 -2.97
C THR A 235 -1.73 -12.47 -4.28
N HIS A 236 -1.50 -13.77 -4.20
CA HIS A 236 -1.24 -14.66 -5.33
C HIS A 236 0.06 -14.40 -6.11
N GLY A 237 0.90 -13.44 -5.68
CA GLY A 237 2.24 -13.23 -6.26
C GLY A 237 2.29 -12.25 -7.42
N ASN A 238 1.27 -11.43 -7.64
CA ASN A 238 1.35 -10.33 -8.59
C ASN A 238 2.43 -9.33 -8.21
N ILE A 239 3.16 -8.83 -9.21
CA ILE A 239 4.07 -7.71 -9.04
C ILE A 239 3.24 -6.43 -9.05
N GLU A 240 3.46 -5.57 -8.07
CA GLU A 240 2.76 -4.31 -7.91
C GLU A 240 3.77 -3.15 -7.91
N TYR A 241 3.31 -1.94 -8.19
CA TYR A 241 4.16 -0.76 -8.35
C TYR A 241 3.61 0.38 -7.50
N VAL A 242 4.48 1.17 -6.91
CA VAL A 242 4.09 2.38 -6.18
C VAL A 242 4.45 3.57 -7.05
N LEU A 243 3.45 4.34 -7.42
CA LEU A 243 3.55 5.52 -8.27
C LEU A 243 3.34 6.77 -7.43
N TRP A 244 4.34 7.65 -7.39
CA TRP A 244 4.21 8.98 -6.80
C TRP A 244 3.98 10.02 -7.88
N MET A 245 2.90 10.77 -7.73
CA MET A 245 2.51 11.85 -8.64
C MET A 245 2.21 13.13 -7.87
N SER A 246 2.36 14.28 -8.54
CA SER A 246 2.09 15.60 -7.97
C SER A 246 1.62 16.57 -9.05
N SER A 247 0.76 17.53 -8.69
CA SER A 247 0.41 18.65 -9.55
C SER A 247 1.46 19.76 -9.53
N MET A 248 2.34 19.77 -8.51
CA MET A 248 3.31 20.84 -8.27
C MET A 248 4.68 20.56 -8.87
N GLN A 249 5.02 19.28 -9.10
CA GLN A 249 6.32 18.83 -9.60
C GLN A 249 6.21 17.55 -10.40
N GLY A 250 7.32 17.13 -11.02
CA GLY A 250 7.39 15.87 -11.77
C GLY A 250 7.40 16.09 -13.28
N GLU A 251 7.36 14.98 -14.00
CA GLU A 251 7.49 14.91 -15.45
C GLU A 251 6.33 14.14 -16.07
N TYR A 252 6.07 14.39 -17.35
CA TYR A 252 5.04 13.68 -18.11
C TYR A 252 5.47 12.22 -18.39
N LEU A 253 4.49 11.34 -18.57
CA LEU A 253 4.73 9.91 -18.85
C LEU A 253 5.68 9.68 -20.03
N SER A 254 5.66 10.54 -21.05
CA SER A 254 6.58 10.45 -22.19
C SER A 254 8.06 10.43 -21.80
N GLN A 255 8.42 11.04 -20.66
CA GLN A 255 9.77 11.05 -20.09
C GLN A 255 10.06 9.80 -19.22
N TRP A 256 9.00 9.09 -18.83
CA TRP A 256 9.07 7.89 -17.98
C TRP A 256 8.94 6.57 -18.74
N SER A 257 8.61 6.58 -20.03
CA SER A 257 8.32 5.35 -20.80
C SER A 257 9.44 4.31 -20.75
N GLU A 258 10.70 4.75 -20.82
CA GLU A 258 11.85 3.84 -20.72
C GLU A 258 12.00 3.25 -19.30
N ARG A 259 11.79 4.05 -18.26
CA ARG A 259 11.82 3.62 -16.85
C ARG A 259 10.72 2.62 -16.57
N VAL A 260 9.49 2.88 -17.03
CA VAL A 260 8.35 1.96 -16.90
C VAL A 260 8.66 0.63 -17.58
N ALA A 261 9.17 0.67 -18.82
CA ALA A 261 9.53 -0.53 -19.57
C ALA A 261 10.64 -1.33 -18.86
N THR A 262 11.62 -0.67 -18.25
CA THR A 262 12.72 -1.32 -17.51
C THR A 262 12.20 -1.99 -16.24
N LEU A 263 11.48 -1.25 -15.39
CA LEU A 263 10.95 -1.78 -14.12
C LEU A 263 10.01 -2.99 -14.31
N THR A 264 9.26 -3.01 -15.41
CA THR A 264 8.30 -4.10 -15.69
C THR A 264 8.97 -5.35 -16.25
N LYS A 265 10.15 -5.24 -16.88
CA LYS A 265 10.96 -6.36 -17.39
C LYS A 265 11.80 -7.03 -16.30
N GLU A 266 12.15 -6.34 -15.22
CA GLU A 266 12.96 -6.89 -14.15
C GLU A 266 12.28 -8.11 -13.54
N ALA A 267 13.01 -9.25 -13.54
CA ALA A 267 12.58 -10.46 -12.84
C ALA A 267 12.44 -10.22 -11.33
N ARG A 268 11.77 -11.15 -10.65
CA ARG A 268 11.61 -11.13 -9.18
C ARG A 268 12.95 -11.14 -8.46
#